data_bb993487f42d3dd00ec790635711a78e
#
_entry.id   bb993487f42d3dd00ec790635711a78e
#
_cell.length_a   1.000
_cell.length_b   1.000
_cell.length_c   1.000
_cell.angle_alpha   90.00
_cell.angle_beta   90.00
_cell.angle_gamma   90.00
#
_symmetry.space_group_name_H-M   'P 1'
#
loop_
_entity.id
_entity.type
_entity.pdbx_description
1 polymer ?
#
loop_
_entity_poly.entity_id
_entity_poly.type
_entity_poly.pdbx_seq_one_letter_code
_entity_poly.pdbx_strand_id
1 'polypeptide(L)'
;MRLTVRNIVSALLAVLSPLAFLLAQTPAQQPELPEFIKQGQQLMREGKLNDALALYRLNVQSSPHSTPANIATGMVLDLMGQGEEARKYFSKAIAVAGNPESQAAANRGMAISYAFEGNCDKAVKYEKRVLDFNKSTKNFFQQGEIADEAARICIDSGDFDAAYKWYKIGYETGLKEPGITAARRDLWSFRWEHAQARIAARRGNQAEAQTHVTAAKAILDKGTNPEQAAFFPYLQGYVAFYAGNFKEALEELNKANQNDPFIQCMIGQTYEKLGEKDRALEYYRKASTAIFHNPAAAYAVPFSKKKLF
;
A
#
# COMPACT_ATOMS: atom_id res chain seq x y z
N MET A 1 22.44 1.14 -48.89
CA MET A 1 21.09 1.05 -48.36
C MET A 1 21.21 0.90 -46.83
N ARG A 2 21.04 1.97 -46.07
CA ARG A 2 21.25 2.02 -44.60
C ARG A 2 19.93 1.72 -43.90
N LEU A 3 19.87 0.63 -43.16
CA LEU A 3 18.75 0.30 -42.30
C LEU A 3 18.96 0.98 -40.93
N THR A 4 18.10 1.90 -40.60
CA THR A 4 18.03 2.59 -39.31
C THR A 4 17.33 1.68 -38.31
N VAL A 5 18.04 1.33 -37.26
CA VAL A 5 17.50 0.63 -36.08
C VAL A 5 16.69 1.64 -35.28
N ARG A 6 15.37 1.44 -35.19
CA ARG A 6 14.48 2.20 -34.29
C ARG A 6 14.61 1.65 -32.90
N ASN A 7 15.13 2.46 -31.99
CA ASN A 7 15.15 2.21 -30.55
C ASN A 7 13.73 2.10 -30.01
N ILE A 8 13.38 0.93 -29.52
CA ILE A 8 12.18 0.72 -28.70
C ILE A 8 12.55 1.21 -27.29
N VAL A 9 12.05 2.37 -26.93
CA VAL A 9 12.11 2.87 -25.57
C VAL A 9 11.12 2.07 -24.74
N SER A 10 11.64 1.15 -23.95
CA SER A 10 10.86 0.45 -22.92
C SER A 10 10.42 1.46 -21.87
N ALA A 11 9.12 1.77 -21.85
CA ALA A 11 8.52 2.53 -20.76
C ALA A 11 8.58 1.68 -19.48
N LEU A 12 9.56 1.96 -18.62
CA LEU A 12 9.56 1.52 -17.24
C LEU A 12 8.35 2.17 -16.55
N LEU A 13 7.31 1.38 -16.31
CA LEU A 13 6.26 1.73 -15.36
C LEU A 13 6.89 1.77 -13.97
N ALA A 14 7.28 2.96 -13.56
CA ALA A 14 7.65 3.23 -12.18
C ALA A 14 6.43 2.93 -11.30
N VAL A 15 6.53 1.89 -10.49
CA VAL A 15 5.62 1.65 -9.37
C VAL A 15 5.78 2.83 -8.43
N LEU A 16 4.86 3.77 -8.50
CA LEU A 16 4.86 5.01 -7.74
C LEU A 16 4.78 4.69 -6.25
N SER A 17 5.84 5.01 -5.54
CA SER A 17 5.82 5.15 -4.08
C SER A 17 4.62 6.01 -3.65
N PRO A 18 3.90 5.68 -2.58
CA PRO A 18 2.74 6.45 -2.12
C PRO A 18 3.05 7.90 -1.69
N LEU A 19 4.31 8.33 -1.69
CA LEU A 19 4.68 9.75 -1.54
C LEU A 19 4.50 10.57 -2.83
N ALA A 20 4.26 9.95 -3.99
CA ALA A 20 4.13 10.65 -5.28
C ALA A 20 2.65 10.90 -5.69
N PHE A 21 1.67 10.48 -4.88
CA PHE A 21 0.24 10.59 -5.24
C PHE A 21 -0.41 11.92 -4.81
N LEU A 22 0.36 12.89 -4.45
CA LEU A 22 -0.17 14.18 -3.96
C LEU A 22 -0.11 15.27 -5.02
N LEU A 23 -0.46 15.10 -6.27
CA LEU A 23 -0.71 16.29 -7.14
C LEU A 23 -1.04 15.89 -8.59
N ALA A 24 -2.31 15.72 -8.90
CA ALA A 24 -2.82 15.89 -10.26
C ALA A 24 -3.68 17.15 -10.32
N GLN A 25 -3.06 18.31 -10.06
CA GLN A 25 -3.60 19.62 -10.43
C GLN A 25 -2.43 20.57 -10.64
N THR A 26 -2.15 20.95 -11.91
CA THR A 26 -1.16 21.91 -12.42
C THR A 26 0.32 21.59 -12.12
N PRO A 27 1.26 21.90 -13.04
CA PRO A 27 2.69 21.70 -12.77
C PRO A 27 3.24 22.81 -11.87
N ALA A 28 2.76 22.87 -10.62
CA ALA A 28 3.56 23.46 -9.57
C ALA A 28 4.70 22.48 -9.33
N GLN A 29 5.94 22.92 -9.46
CA GLN A 29 7.14 22.15 -9.17
C GLN A 29 6.94 21.47 -7.81
N GLN A 30 6.84 20.14 -7.81
CA GLN A 30 6.87 19.37 -6.57
C GLN A 30 8.16 19.76 -5.86
N PRO A 31 8.11 20.15 -4.58
CA PRO A 31 9.32 20.49 -3.84
C PRO A 31 10.27 19.29 -3.94
N GLU A 32 11.48 19.55 -4.38
CA GLU A 32 12.48 18.51 -4.54
C GLU A 32 12.74 17.84 -3.21
N LEU A 33 12.74 16.49 -3.20
CA LEU A 33 13.01 15.74 -1.98
C LEU A 33 14.39 16.12 -1.43
N PRO A 34 14.51 16.36 -0.13
CA PRO A 34 15.80 16.61 0.51
C PRO A 34 16.83 15.55 0.13
N GLU A 35 18.07 15.95 -0.08
CA GLU A 35 19.11 15.04 -0.58
C GLU A 35 19.33 13.82 0.32
N PHE A 36 19.29 14.01 1.65
CA PHE A 36 19.40 12.89 2.58
C PHE A 36 18.25 11.87 2.45
N ILE A 37 17.06 12.30 2.01
CA ILE A 37 15.93 11.37 1.74
C ILE A 37 16.25 10.54 0.50
N LYS A 38 16.74 11.16 -0.58
CA LYS A 38 17.13 10.45 -1.82
C LYS A 38 18.23 9.42 -1.54
N GLN A 39 19.26 9.81 -0.80
CA GLN A 39 20.37 8.94 -0.40
C GLN A 39 19.89 7.78 0.48
N GLY A 40 19.08 8.04 1.49
CA GLY A 40 18.53 7.00 2.35
C GLY A 40 17.62 6.03 1.60
N GLN A 41 16.80 6.52 0.68
CA GLN A 41 16.00 5.65 -0.20
C GLN A 41 16.87 4.78 -1.10
N GLN A 42 18.02 5.28 -1.56
CA GLN A 42 18.96 4.48 -2.33
C GLN A 42 19.58 3.37 -1.46
N LEU A 43 20.00 3.69 -0.24
CA LEU A 43 20.51 2.69 0.70
C LEU A 43 19.45 1.60 1.02
N MET A 44 18.19 2.01 1.17
CA MET A 44 17.09 1.05 1.37
C MET A 44 16.92 0.12 0.15
N ARG A 45 16.97 0.65 -1.08
CA ARG A 45 16.92 -0.18 -2.31
C ARG A 45 18.07 -1.17 -2.42
N GLU A 46 19.22 -0.82 -1.86
CA GLU A 46 20.42 -1.69 -1.77
C GLU A 46 20.34 -2.69 -0.59
N GLY A 47 19.23 -2.70 0.17
CA GLY A 47 19.07 -3.55 1.35
C GLY A 47 19.85 -3.09 2.59
N LYS A 48 20.47 -1.90 2.54
CA LYS A 48 21.32 -1.33 3.59
C LYS A 48 20.48 -0.53 4.60
N LEU A 49 19.52 -1.19 5.27
CA LEU A 49 18.62 -0.50 6.22
C LEU A 49 19.34 0.13 7.40
N ASN A 50 20.42 -0.50 7.90
CA ASN A 50 21.22 0.07 8.99
C ASN A 50 21.91 1.39 8.59
N ASP A 51 22.43 1.46 7.36
CA ASP A 51 23.11 2.65 6.86
C ASP A 51 22.08 3.77 6.60
N ALA A 52 20.91 3.43 6.05
CA ALA A 52 19.79 4.37 5.90
C ALA A 52 19.34 4.92 7.26
N LEU A 53 19.20 4.06 8.27
CA LEU A 53 18.84 4.46 9.63
C LEU A 53 19.90 5.40 10.24
N ALA A 54 21.18 5.09 10.09
CA ALA A 54 22.27 5.92 10.57
C ALA A 54 22.25 7.31 9.91
N LEU A 55 22.08 7.38 8.59
CA LEU A 55 21.95 8.62 7.84
C LEU A 55 20.76 9.47 8.34
N TYR A 56 19.59 8.86 8.52
CA TYR A 56 18.39 9.57 8.97
C TYR A 56 18.52 10.05 10.43
N ARG A 57 19.08 9.23 11.32
CA ARG A 57 19.35 9.62 12.71
C ARG A 57 20.33 10.79 12.81
N LEU A 58 21.38 10.82 11.97
CA LEU A 58 22.31 11.95 11.89
C LEU A 58 21.58 13.23 11.48
N ASN A 59 20.65 13.17 10.54
CA ASN A 59 19.82 14.31 10.15
C ASN A 59 18.87 14.74 11.27
N VAL A 60 18.31 13.80 12.04
CA VAL A 60 17.50 14.16 13.22
C VAL A 60 18.36 14.82 14.31
N GLN A 61 19.61 14.39 14.51
CA GLN A 61 20.53 15.01 15.47
C GLN A 61 20.87 16.45 15.07
N SER A 62 21.15 16.67 13.79
CA SER A 62 21.49 18.00 13.23
C SER A 62 20.27 18.92 13.19
N SER A 63 19.09 18.39 12.98
CA SER A 63 17.84 19.12 12.85
C SER A 63 16.68 18.40 13.55
N PRO A 64 16.60 18.48 14.89
CA PRO A 64 15.62 17.73 15.69
C PRO A 64 14.16 18.05 15.36
N HIS A 65 13.88 19.22 14.77
CA HIS A 65 12.55 19.65 14.33
C HIS A 65 12.26 19.33 12.86
N SER A 66 13.11 18.58 12.17
CA SER A 66 12.86 18.14 10.79
C SER A 66 11.79 17.05 10.76
N THR A 67 10.56 17.41 10.36
CA THR A 67 9.47 16.46 10.15
C THR A 67 9.87 15.35 9.16
N PRO A 68 10.47 15.63 7.97
CA PRO A 68 10.89 14.56 7.05
C PRO A 68 11.93 13.61 7.64
N ALA A 69 12.92 14.11 8.40
CA ALA A 69 13.95 13.25 9.01
C ALA A 69 13.35 12.31 10.07
N ASN A 70 12.45 12.83 10.91
CA ASN A 70 11.75 12.00 11.90
C ASN A 70 10.86 10.96 11.24
N ILE A 71 10.08 11.32 10.19
CA ILE A 71 9.25 10.35 9.44
C ILE A 71 10.14 9.26 8.83
N ALA A 72 11.22 9.64 8.11
CA ALA A 72 12.10 8.68 7.46
C ALA A 72 12.77 7.72 8.45
N THR A 73 13.19 8.22 9.62
CA THR A 73 13.74 7.38 10.69
C THR A 73 12.70 6.36 11.19
N GLY A 74 11.46 6.80 11.46
CA GLY A 74 10.36 5.92 11.87
C GLY A 74 10.06 4.83 10.84
N MET A 75 10.00 5.19 9.55
CA MET A 75 9.75 4.23 8.46
C MET A 75 10.80 3.10 8.41
N VAL A 76 12.08 3.43 8.51
CA VAL A 76 13.14 2.39 8.50
C VAL A 76 13.06 1.52 9.74
N LEU A 77 12.78 2.10 10.91
CA LEU A 77 12.62 1.35 12.15
C LEU A 77 11.47 0.34 12.07
N ASP A 78 10.32 0.70 11.49
CA ASP A 78 9.20 -0.23 11.27
C ASP A 78 9.61 -1.38 10.35
N LEU A 79 10.29 -1.08 9.23
CA LEU A 79 10.82 -2.10 8.32
C LEU A 79 11.81 -3.05 9.00
N MET A 80 12.56 -2.56 10.01
CA MET A 80 13.45 -3.37 10.83
C MET A 80 12.72 -4.15 11.94
N GLY A 81 11.42 -3.90 12.16
CA GLY A 81 10.62 -4.51 13.23
C GLY A 81 10.73 -3.82 14.58
N GLN A 82 11.22 -2.58 14.61
CA GLN A 82 11.41 -1.76 15.83
C GLN A 82 10.26 -0.75 15.99
N GLY A 83 9.01 -1.23 15.94
CA GLY A 83 7.81 -0.40 15.88
C GLY A 83 7.61 0.54 17.06
N GLU A 84 7.99 0.12 18.28
CA GLU A 84 7.89 0.99 19.45
C GLU A 84 8.82 2.22 19.34
N GLU A 85 10.04 2.01 18.86
CA GLU A 85 10.98 3.10 18.61
C GLU A 85 10.53 3.96 17.43
N ALA A 86 10.05 3.35 16.35
CA ALA A 86 9.49 4.05 15.18
C ALA A 86 8.42 5.07 15.61
N ARG A 87 7.49 4.65 16.47
CA ARG A 87 6.41 5.54 16.96
C ARG A 87 6.89 6.73 17.80
N LYS A 88 8.05 6.65 18.45
CA LYS A 88 8.66 7.81 19.13
C LYS A 88 9.03 8.89 18.09
N TYR A 89 9.59 8.47 16.95
CA TYR A 89 9.93 9.39 15.86
C TYR A 89 8.69 9.93 15.16
N PHE A 90 7.68 9.12 14.88
CA PHE A 90 6.40 9.63 14.32
C PHE A 90 5.71 10.60 15.28
N SER A 91 5.70 10.30 16.59
CA SER A 91 5.14 11.23 17.60
C SER A 91 5.86 12.57 17.58
N LYS A 92 7.19 12.54 17.45
CA LYS A 92 7.98 13.78 17.34
C LYS A 92 7.69 14.50 16.02
N ALA A 93 7.59 13.77 14.89
CA ALA A 93 7.23 14.34 13.61
C ALA A 93 5.87 15.06 13.65
N ILE A 94 4.86 14.47 14.30
CA ILE A 94 3.53 15.08 14.50
C ILE A 94 3.64 16.35 15.33
N ALA A 95 4.45 16.34 16.39
CA ALA A 95 4.59 17.48 17.31
C ALA A 95 5.34 18.67 16.69
N VAL A 96 6.28 18.41 15.77
CA VAL A 96 7.13 19.46 15.16
C VAL A 96 6.68 19.85 13.74
N ALA A 97 5.58 19.29 13.24
CA ALA A 97 5.09 19.58 11.91
C ALA A 97 4.71 21.06 11.76
N GLY A 98 5.35 21.73 10.82
CA GLY A 98 5.19 23.19 10.59
C GLY A 98 3.91 23.58 9.84
N ASN A 99 3.18 22.61 9.28
CA ASN A 99 1.94 22.84 8.54
C ASN A 99 1.03 21.58 8.57
N PRO A 100 -0.27 21.72 8.25
CA PRO A 100 -1.23 20.62 8.29
C PRO A 100 -0.87 19.45 7.37
N GLU A 101 -0.25 19.68 6.23
CA GLU A 101 0.16 18.65 5.28
C GLU A 101 1.28 17.77 5.86
N SER A 102 2.31 18.40 6.42
CA SER A 102 3.39 17.67 7.11
C SER A 102 2.86 16.89 8.31
N GLN A 103 1.87 17.45 9.03
CA GLN A 103 1.24 16.77 10.15
C GLN A 103 0.41 15.56 9.68
N ALA A 104 -0.32 15.68 8.55
CA ALA A 104 -1.05 14.58 7.94
C ALA A 104 -0.08 13.46 7.51
N ALA A 105 1.05 13.79 6.87
CA ALA A 105 2.07 12.83 6.51
C ALA A 105 2.65 12.08 7.73
N ALA A 106 2.92 12.79 8.82
CA ALA A 106 3.40 12.17 10.06
C ALA A 106 2.33 11.29 10.74
N ASN A 107 1.05 11.69 10.70
CA ASN A 107 -0.06 10.87 11.18
C ASN A 107 -0.22 9.60 10.34
N ARG A 108 -0.09 9.69 8.99
CA ARG A 108 -0.09 8.51 8.13
C ARG A 108 1.06 7.57 8.47
N GLY A 109 2.27 8.08 8.68
CA GLY A 109 3.39 7.27 9.14
C GLY A 109 3.08 6.52 10.44
N MET A 110 2.45 7.18 11.41
CA MET A 110 2.01 6.55 12.67
C MET A 110 0.93 5.48 12.44
N ALA A 111 -0.02 5.72 11.54
CA ALA A 111 -1.07 4.75 11.20
C ALA A 111 -0.46 3.46 10.62
N ILE A 112 0.44 3.60 9.66
CA ILE A 112 1.15 2.46 9.05
C ILE A 112 2.02 1.74 10.08
N SER A 113 2.66 2.46 11.03
CA SER A 113 3.41 1.83 12.11
C SER A 113 2.54 0.88 12.95
N TYR A 114 1.30 1.27 13.26
CA TYR A 114 0.36 0.38 13.91
C TYR A 114 -0.13 -0.76 13.01
N ALA A 115 -0.15 -0.55 11.69
CA ALA A 115 -0.46 -1.62 10.73
C ALA A 115 0.62 -2.71 10.73
N PHE A 116 1.90 -2.38 10.92
CA PHE A 116 2.99 -3.37 11.12
C PHE A 116 2.78 -4.28 12.33
N GLU A 117 1.98 -3.85 13.30
CA GLU A 117 1.59 -4.66 14.47
C GLU A 117 0.21 -5.33 14.29
N GLY A 118 -0.44 -5.18 13.14
CA GLY A 118 -1.80 -5.68 12.90
C GLY A 118 -2.87 -4.99 13.77
N ASN A 119 -2.63 -3.75 14.19
CA ASN A 119 -3.53 -3.02 15.10
C ASN A 119 -4.41 -2.03 14.34
N CYS A 120 -5.52 -2.54 13.77
CA CYS A 120 -6.49 -1.73 13.02
C CYS A 120 -7.02 -0.55 13.85
N ASP A 121 -7.44 -0.77 15.09
CA ASP A 121 -8.06 0.28 15.94
C ASP A 121 -7.14 1.49 16.13
N LYS A 122 -5.87 1.24 16.43
CA LYS A 122 -4.90 2.31 16.62
C LYS A 122 -4.54 2.97 15.30
N ALA A 123 -4.35 2.20 14.22
CA ALA A 123 -4.08 2.73 12.89
C ALA A 123 -5.20 3.69 12.44
N VAL A 124 -6.45 3.27 12.55
CA VAL A 124 -7.64 4.05 12.18
C VAL A 124 -7.73 5.38 12.92
N LYS A 125 -7.28 5.48 14.18
CA LYS A 125 -7.27 6.76 14.91
C LYS A 125 -6.40 7.81 14.22
N TYR A 126 -5.29 7.39 13.61
CA TYR A 126 -4.39 8.28 12.90
C TYR A 126 -4.84 8.50 11.45
N GLU A 127 -5.39 7.48 10.77
CA GLU A 127 -6.00 7.65 9.45
C GLU A 127 -7.17 8.65 9.48
N LYS A 128 -7.96 8.70 10.54
CA LYS A 128 -9.00 9.73 10.71
C LYS A 128 -8.43 11.15 10.68
N ARG A 129 -7.25 11.39 11.26
CA ARG A 129 -6.61 12.71 11.22
C ARG A 129 -6.14 13.08 9.82
N VAL A 130 -5.64 12.09 9.05
CA VAL A 130 -5.28 12.28 7.65
C VAL A 130 -6.52 12.55 6.81
N LEU A 131 -7.61 11.81 7.05
CA LEU A 131 -8.90 12.03 6.40
C LEU A 131 -9.45 13.44 6.69
N ASP A 132 -9.36 13.92 7.94
CA ASP A 132 -9.84 15.25 8.32
C ASP A 132 -9.04 16.36 7.63
N PHE A 133 -7.74 16.19 7.44
CA PHE A 133 -6.95 17.08 6.60
C PHE A 133 -7.47 17.12 5.16
N ASN A 134 -7.71 15.96 4.53
CA ASN A 134 -8.23 15.89 3.16
C ASN A 134 -9.66 16.43 3.03
N LYS A 135 -10.47 16.35 4.09
CA LYS A 135 -11.78 17.03 4.16
C LYS A 135 -11.62 18.55 4.16
N SER A 136 -10.68 19.09 4.93
CA SER A 136 -10.44 20.54 5.01
C SER A 136 -10.01 21.13 3.66
N THR A 137 -9.27 20.35 2.85
CA THR A 137 -8.85 20.73 1.49
C THR A 137 -9.87 20.37 0.41
N LYS A 138 -11.01 19.76 0.78
CA LYS A 138 -12.06 19.26 -0.14
C LYS A 138 -11.53 18.31 -1.21
N ASN A 139 -10.47 17.56 -0.90
CA ASN A 139 -9.90 16.58 -1.81
C ASN A 139 -10.62 15.23 -1.68
N PHE A 140 -11.75 15.09 -2.39
CA PHE A 140 -12.61 13.90 -2.31
C PHE A 140 -11.88 12.62 -2.75
N PHE A 141 -11.00 12.72 -3.75
CA PHE A 141 -10.23 11.57 -4.19
C PHE A 141 -9.31 11.05 -3.07
N GLN A 142 -8.52 11.93 -2.47
CA GLN A 142 -7.63 11.54 -1.37
C GLN A 142 -8.40 11.10 -0.12
N GLN A 143 -9.58 11.65 0.15
CA GLN A 143 -10.44 11.13 1.21
C GLN A 143 -10.81 9.66 0.98
N GLY A 144 -11.15 9.31 -0.28
CA GLY A 144 -11.42 7.94 -0.67
C GLY A 144 -10.20 7.03 -0.53
N GLU A 145 -9.04 7.48 -1.00
CA GLU A 145 -7.77 6.74 -0.89
C GLU A 145 -7.41 6.43 0.57
N ILE A 146 -7.50 7.41 1.46
CA ILE A 146 -7.19 7.22 2.89
C ILE A 146 -8.20 6.28 3.57
N ALA A 147 -9.46 6.33 3.19
CA ALA A 147 -10.44 5.39 3.69
C ALA A 147 -10.16 3.95 3.19
N ASP A 148 -9.76 3.78 1.94
CA ASP A 148 -9.34 2.49 1.39
C ASP A 148 -8.06 1.97 2.07
N GLU A 149 -7.12 2.86 2.40
CA GLU A 149 -5.91 2.52 3.16
C GLU A 149 -6.26 2.00 4.58
N ALA A 150 -7.13 2.70 5.30
CA ALA A 150 -7.64 2.26 6.60
C ALA A 150 -8.36 0.89 6.50
N ALA A 151 -9.19 0.72 5.48
CA ALA A 151 -9.88 -0.53 5.22
C ALA A 151 -8.90 -1.69 4.94
N ARG A 152 -7.82 -1.42 4.17
CA ARG A 152 -6.79 -2.39 3.88
C ARG A 152 -6.07 -2.86 5.15
N ILE A 153 -5.74 -1.94 6.04
CA ILE A 153 -5.13 -2.27 7.34
C ILE A 153 -6.06 -3.17 8.15
N CYS A 154 -7.36 -2.86 8.17
CA CYS A 154 -8.33 -3.62 8.95
C CYS A 154 -8.59 -5.02 8.39
N ILE A 155 -8.71 -5.19 7.06
CA ILE A 155 -8.89 -6.53 6.48
C ILE A 155 -7.65 -7.42 6.74
N ASP A 156 -6.46 -6.85 6.68
CA ASP A 156 -5.21 -7.56 6.90
C ASP A 156 -5.02 -7.92 8.40
N SER A 157 -5.60 -7.13 9.31
CA SER A 157 -5.68 -7.41 10.75
C SER A 157 -6.80 -8.40 11.13
N GLY A 158 -7.69 -8.75 10.20
CA GLY A 158 -8.81 -9.66 10.45
C GLY A 158 -10.11 -8.98 10.91
N ASP A 159 -10.15 -7.65 11.00
CA ASP A 159 -11.38 -6.92 11.31
C ASP A 159 -12.14 -6.59 10.03
N PHE A 160 -12.97 -7.56 9.59
CA PHE A 160 -13.71 -7.46 8.33
C PHE A 160 -14.87 -6.48 8.39
N ASP A 161 -15.42 -6.21 9.57
CA ASP A 161 -16.52 -5.25 9.74
C ASP A 161 -15.99 -3.82 9.67
N ALA A 162 -14.86 -3.53 10.31
CA ALA A 162 -14.19 -2.26 10.16
C ALA A 162 -13.71 -2.06 8.70
N ALA A 163 -13.14 -3.10 8.08
CA ALA A 163 -12.73 -3.04 6.69
C ALA A 163 -13.89 -2.70 5.75
N TYR A 164 -15.04 -3.38 5.89
CA TYR A 164 -16.25 -3.07 5.12
C TYR A 164 -16.68 -1.62 5.29
N LYS A 165 -16.75 -1.16 6.54
CA LYS A 165 -17.17 0.22 6.87
C LYS A 165 -16.25 1.26 6.21
N TRP A 166 -14.93 1.04 6.25
CA TRP A 166 -13.97 1.96 5.68
C TRP A 166 -13.95 1.94 4.16
N TYR A 167 -14.03 0.78 3.50
CA TYR A 167 -14.19 0.71 2.05
C TYR A 167 -15.49 1.38 1.58
N LYS A 168 -16.58 1.23 2.33
CA LYS A 168 -17.84 1.93 2.03
C LYS A 168 -17.66 3.45 2.11
N ILE A 169 -16.99 3.96 3.15
CA ILE A 169 -16.66 5.38 3.28
C ILE A 169 -15.82 5.84 2.08
N GLY A 170 -14.81 5.08 1.67
CA GLY A 170 -13.96 5.39 0.52
C GLY A 170 -14.77 5.51 -0.77
N TYR A 171 -15.55 4.50 -1.08
CA TYR A 171 -16.43 4.46 -2.24
C TYR A 171 -17.43 5.62 -2.28
N GLU A 172 -18.22 5.79 -1.21
CA GLU A 172 -19.24 6.83 -1.14
C GLU A 172 -18.65 8.25 -1.18
N THR A 173 -17.46 8.44 -0.61
CA THR A 173 -16.77 9.73 -0.62
C THR A 173 -16.18 10.03 -1.99
N GLY A 174 -15.52 9.06 -2.61
CA GLY A 174 -14.97 9.21 -3.96
C GLY A 174 -16.04 9.56 -5.00
N LEU A 175 -17.24 9.01 -4.86
CA LEU A 175 -18.37 9.33 -5.75
C LEU A 175 -18.94 10.76 -5.56
N LYS A 176 -18.61 11.43 -4.46
CA LYS A 176 -19.04 12.83 -4.21
C LYS A 176 -18.12 13.88 -4.85
N GLU A 177 -17.06 13.46 -5.55
CA GLU A 177 -16.17 14.38 -6.26
C GLU A 177 -16.96 15.27 -7.23
N PRO A 178 -16.89 16.62 -7.10
CA PRO A 178 -17.62 17.52 -8.00
C PRO A 178 -17.18 17.33 -9.45
N GLY A 179 -18.12 17.19 -10.38
CA GLY A 179 -17.82 16.98 -11.78
C GLY A 179 -17.17 15.63 -12.11
N ILE A 180 -17.33 14.64 -11.23
CA ILE A 180 -16.73 13.30 -11.39
C ILE A 180 -17.00 12.71 -12.78
N THR A 181 -15.93 12.28 -13.46
CA THR A 181 -15.99 11.64 -14.78
C THR A 181 -16.52 10.21 -14.70
N ALA A 182 -16.98 9.65 -15.84
CA ALA A 182 -17.38 8.25 -15.92
C ALA A 182 -16.23 7.31 -15.55
N ALA A 183 -15.02 7.57 -16.03
CA ALA A 183 -13.83 6.80 -15.68
C ALA A 183 -13.56 6.80 -14.16
N ARG A 184 -13.70 7.96 -13.51
CA ARG A 184 -13.50 8.06 -12.07
C ARG A 184 -14.61 7.34 -11.28
N ARG A 185 -15.84 7.35 -11.75
CA ARG A 185 -16.92 6.54 -11.15
C ARG A 185 -16.64 5.04 -11.27
N ASP A 186 -16.24 4.61 -12.46
CA ASP A 186 -15.92 3.21 -12.70
C ASP A 186 -14.69 2.77 -11.88
N LEU A 187 -13.69 3.65 -11.65
CA LEU A 187 -12.58 3.39 -10.74
C LEU A 187 -13.05 3.08 -9.32
N TRP A 188 -13.92 3.93 -8.75
CA TRP A 188 -14.45 3.70 -7.41
C TRP A 188 -15.34 2.46 -7.35
N SER A 189 -16.15 2.22 -8.39
CA SER A 189 -16.98 1.01 -8.46
C SER A 189 -16.13 -0.25 -8.57
N PHE A 190 -15.06 -0.26 -9.37
CA PHE A 190 -14.13 -1.38 -9.46
C PHE A 190 -13.47 -1.66 -8.09
N ARG A 191 -12.97 -0.63 -7.43
CA ARG A 191 -12.33 -0.76 -6.10
C ARG A 191 -13.30 -1.28 -5.05
N TRP A 192 -14.56 -0.84 -5.11
CA TRP A 192 -15.62 -1.34 -4.23
C TRP A 192 -15.86 -2.84 -4.44
N GLU A 193 -16.09 -3.28 -5.67
CA GLU A 193 -16.31 -4.69 -5.98
C GLU A 193 -15.08 -5.53 -5.61
N HIS A 194 -13.89 -5.03 -5.91
CA HIS A 194 -12.64 -5.66 -5.52
C HIS A 194 -12.50 -5.82 -3.99
N ALA A 195 -12.92 -4.83 -3.22
CA ALA A 195 -12.92 -4.88 -1.76
C ALA A 195 -13.95 -5.89 -1.22
N GLN A 196 -15.17 -5.87 -1.76
CA GLN A 196 -16.25 -6.78 -1.36
C GLN A 196 -15.86 -8.25 -1.62
N ALA A 197 -15.29 -8.54 -2.79
CA ALA A 197 -14.82 -9.89 -3.10
C ALA A 197 -13.80 -10.40 -2.07
N ARG A 198 -12.84 -9.55 -1.67
CA ARG A 198 -11.83 -9.93 -0.68
C ARG A 198 -12.43 -10.13 0.72
N ILE A 199 -13.36 -9.28 1.13
CA ILE A 199 -14.03 -9.41 2.43
C ILE A 199 -14.88 -10.69 2.45
N ALA A 200 -15.66 -10.95 1.40
CA ALA A 200 -16.48 -12.15 1.28
C ALA A 200 -15.60 -13.44 1.30
N ALA A 201 -14.49 -13.45 0.56
CA ALA A 201 -13.52 -14.54 0.55
C ALA A 201 -12.96 -14.82 1.96
N ARG A 202 -12.58 -13.74 2.69
CA ARG A 202 -12.06 -13.86 4.06
C ARG A 202 -13.11 -14.32 5.07
N ARG A 203 -14.36 -14.03 4.83
CA ARG A 203 -15.51 -14.54 5.62
C ARG A 203 -15.92 -15.97 5.24
N GLY A 204 -15.28 -16.56 4.24
CA GLY A 204 -15.62 -17.91 3.74
C GLY A 204 -16.84 -17.94 2.82
N ASN A 205 -17.41 -16.81 2.44
CA ASN A 205 -18.56 -16.72 1.54
C ASN A 205 -18.10 -16.70 0.07
N GLN A 206 -17.78 -17.88 -0.47
CA GLN A 206 -17.21 -18.01 -1.82
C GLN A 206 -18.17 -17.59 -2.93
N ALA A 207 -19.47 -17.84 -2.77
CA ALA A 207 -20.49 -17.45 -3.77
C ALA A 207 -20.59 -15.92 -3.91
N GLU A 208 -20.60 -15.20 -2.78
CA GLU A 208 -20.59 -13.75 -2.75
C GLU A 208 -19.27 -13.19 -3.30
N ALA A 209 -18.12 -13.78 -2.92
CA ALA A 209 -16.82 -13.38 -3.45
C ALA A 209 -16.79 -13.47 -4.97
N GLN A 210 -17.28 -14.57 -5.55
CA GLN A 210 -17.33 -14.76 -7.01
C GLN A 210 -18.30 -13.79 -7.70
N THR A 211 -19.41 -13.46 -7.07
CA THR A 211 -20.35 -12.43 -7.58
C THR A 211 -19.64 -11.09 -7.73
N HIS A 212 -18.87 -10.67 -6.73
CA HIS A 212 -18.12 -9.42 -6.75
C HIS A 212 -16.92 -9.48 -7.72
N VAL A 213 -16.25 -10.62 -7.89
CA VAL A 213 -15.22 -10.79 -8.94
C VAL A 213 -15.81 -10.57 -10.33
N THR A 214 -16.99 -11.15 -10.58
CA THR A 214 -17.70 -10.98 -11.86
C THR A 214 -18.12 -9.53 -12.09
N ALA A 215 -18.61 -8.83 -11.06
CA ALA A 215 -18.96 -7.42 -11.13
C ALA A 215 -17.73 -6.54 -11.39
N ALA A 216 -16.61 -6.78 -10.72
CA ALA A 216 -15.34 -6.10 -10.97
C ALA A 216 -14.87 -6.28 -12.41
N LYS A 217 -14.95 -7.50 -12.96
CA LYS A 217 -14.61 -7.79 -14.36
C LYS A 217 -15.50 -7.00 -15.34
N ALA A 218 -16.81 -6.98 -15.10
CA ALA A 218 -17.75 -6.23 -15.94
C ALA A 218 -17.46 -4.72 -15.98
N ILE A 219 -16.94 -4.16 -14.88
CA ILE A 219 -16.51 -2.75 -14.86
C ILE A 219 -15.24 -2.55 -15.69
N LEU A 220 -14.26 -3.45 -15.60
CA LEU A 220 -13.04 -3.39 -16.42
C LEU A 220 -13.35 -3.50 -17.90
N ASP A 221 -14.31 -4.34 -18.29
CA ASP A 221 -14.69 -4.57 -19.68
C ASP A 221 -15.32 -3.34 -20.36
N LYS A 222 -15.69 -2.32 -19.59
CA LYS A 222 -16.06 -1.01 -20.16
C LYS A 222 -14.87 -0.25 -20.76
N GLY A 223 -13.64 -0.62 -20.40
CA GLY A 223 -12.41 -0.02 -20.92
C GLY A 223 -12.14 1.43 -20.47
N THR A 224 -12.87 1.94 -19.47
CA THR A 224 -12.73 3.32 -18.98
C THR A 224 -11.47 3.53 -18.12
N ASN A 225 -10.91 2.46 -17.54
CA ASN A 225 -9.70 2.47 -16.71
C ASN A 225 -8.83 1.24 -17.03
N PRO A 226 -8.18 1.17 -18.19
CA PRO A 226 -7.43 -0.01 -18.62
C PRO A 226 -6.28 -0.37 -17.67
N GLU A 227 -5.71 0.61 -16.98
CA GLU A 227 -4.65 0.40 -15.98
C GLU A 227 -5.12 -0.42 -14.77
N GLN A 228 -6.41 -0.45 -14.46
CA GLN A 228 -6.96 -1.26 -13.36
C GLN A 228 -6.96 -2.76 -13.70
N ALA A 229 -6.85 -3.14 -14.97
CA ALA A 229 -6.76 -4.54 -15.38
C ALA A 229 -5.55 -5.26 -14.74
N ALA A 230 -4.48 -4.54 -14.44
CA ALA A 230 -3.30 -5.10 -13.77
C ALA A 230 -3.57 -5.61 -12.34
N PHE A 231 -4.65 -5.15 -11.69
CA PHE A 231 -5.02 -5.58 -10.33
C PHE A 231 -5.99 -6.76 -10.31
N PHE A 232 -6.55 -7.12 -11.46
CA PHE A 232 -7.55 -8.18 -11.53
C PHE A 232 -6.99 -9.59 -11.26
N PRO A 233 -5.83 -9.99 -11.78
CA PRO A 233 -5.21 -11.27 -11.43
C PRO A 233 -4.96 -11.43 -9.93
N TYR A 234 -4.54 -10.34 -9.26
CA TYR A 234 -4.42 -10.35 -7.79
C TYR A 234 -5.76 -10.67 -7.11
N LEU A 235 -6.86 -10.06 -7.57
CA LEU A 235 -8.19 -10.33 -7.01
C LEU A 235 -8.59 -11.79 -7.17
N GLN A 236 -8.42 -12.35 -8.39
CA GLN A 236 -8.73 -13.74 -8.68
C GLN A 236 -7.90 -14.70 -7.82
N GLY A 237 -6.59 -14.47 -7.76
CA GLY A 237 -5.68 -15.27 -6.94
C GLY A 237 -5.99 -15.19 -5.44
N TYR A 238 -6.37 -14.01 -4.95
CA TYR A 238 -6.79 -13.82 -3.56
C TYR A 238 -8.05 -14.64 -3.24
N VAL A 239 -9.08 -14.56 -4.06
CA VAL A 239 -10.33 -15.29 -3.86
C VAL A 239 -10.09 -16.79 -3.97
N ALA A 240 -9.35 -17.26 -4.95
CA ALA A 240 -8.98 -18.67 -5.11
C ALA A 240 -8.20 -19.21 -3.90
N PHE A 241 -7.27 -18.40 -3.34
CA PHE A 241 -6.51 -18.80 -2.15
C PHE A 241 -7.43 -19.07 -0.95
N TYR A 242 -8.36 -18.14 -0.64
CA TYR A 242 -9.29 -18.32 0.47
C TYR A 242 -10.41 -19.34 0.19
N ALA A 243 -10.62 -19.72 -1.09
CA ALA A 243 -11.44 -20.86 -1.47
C ALA A 243 -10.73 -22.22 -1.30
N GLY A 244 -9.43 -22.23 -1.03
CA GLY A 244 -8.62 -23.45 -0.96
C GLY A 244 -8.13 -23.94 -2.33
N ASN A 245 -8.39 -23.22 -3.41
CA ASN A 245 -7.98 -23.55 -4.79
C ASN A 245 -6.54 -23.08 -5.04
N PHE A 246 -5.57 -23.68 -4.33
CA PHE A 246 -4.20 -23.15 -4.29
C PHE A 246 -3.45 -23.19 -5.62
N LYS A 247 -3.77 -24.14 -6.53
CA LYS A 247 -3.17 -24.18 -7.87
C LYS A 247 -3.63 -22.99 -8.71
N GLU A 248 -4.93 -22.70 -8.72
CA GLU A 248 -5.52 -21.55 -9.39
C GLU A 248 -5.00 -20.24 -8.77
N ALA A 249 -4.96 -20.16 -7.43
CA ALA A 249 -4.42 -19.02 -6.72
C ALA A 249 -2.99 -18.71 -7.16
N LEU A 250 -2.13 -19.72 -7.27
CA LEU A 250 -0.76 -19.56 -7.72
C LEU A 250 -0.67 -19.06 -9.17
N GLU A 251 -1.49 -19.63 -10.05
CA GLU A 251 -1.54 -19.22 -11.47
C GLU A 251 -1.90 -17.73 -11.60
N GLU A 252 -2.93 -17.28 -10.92
CA GLU A 252 -3.39 -15.90 -10.99
C GLU A 252 -2.45 -14.92 -10.27
N LEU A 253 -1.94 -15.28 -9.08
CA LEU A 253 -0.97 -14.43 -8.38
C LEU A 253 0.33 -14.25 -9.15
N ASN A 254 0.77 -15.23 -9.95
CA ASN A 254 1.95 -15.08 -10.80
C ASN A 254 1.74 -14.12 -11.99
N LYS A 255 0.49 -13.82 -12.38
CA LYS A 255 0.15 -12.78 -13.38
C LYS A 255 0.09 -11.38 -12.76
N ALA A 256 0.00 -11.28 -11.44
CA ALA A 256 -0.11 -10.02 -10.71
C ALA A 256 1.26 -9.33 -10.55
N ASN A 257 1.28 -8.14 -9.95
CA ASN A 257 2.50 -7.35 -9.74
C ASN A 257 3.50 -8.06 -8.83
N GLN A 258 4.55 -8.62 -9.41
CA GLN A 258 5.57 -9.37 -8.69
C GLN A 258 6.48 -8.50 -7.80
N ASN A 259 6.38 -7.18 -7.86
CA ASN A 259 7.11 -6.26 -6.97
C ASN A 259 6.30 -5.86 -5.72
N ASP A 260 5.04 -6.28 -5.63
CA ASP A 260 4.21 -6.03 -4.45
C ASP A 260 4.53 -7.07 -3.34
N PRO A 261 5.01 -6.63 -2.17
CA PRO A 261 5.39 -7.55 -1.09
C PRO A 261 4.22 -8.37 -0.57
N PHE A 262 2.99 -7.84 -0.62
CA PHE A 262 1.81 -8.59 -0.23
C PHE A 262 1.55 -9.76 -1.18
N ILE A 263 1.67 -9.53 -2.49
CA ILE A 263 1.50 -10.57 -3.51
C ILE A 263 2.61 -11.63 -3.36
N GLN A 264 3.86 -11.22 -3.19
CA GLN A 264 4.96 -12.14 -2.90
C GLN A 264 4.68 -12.98 -1.64
N CYS A 265 4.20 -12.35 -0.57
CA CYS A 265 3.83 -13.04 0.65
C CYS A 265 2.69 -14.06 0.42
N MET A 266 1.66 -13.69 -0.36
CA MET A 266 0.57 -14.60 -0.71
C MET A 266 1.03 -15.77 -1.57
N ILE A 267 1.95 -15.55 -2.53
CA ILE A 267 2.56 -16.63 -3.31
C ILE A 267 3.32 -17.57 -2.38
N GLY A 268 4.08 -17.04 -1.42
CA GLY A 268 4.77 -17.84 -0.39
C GLY A 268 3.79 -18.69 0.41
N GLN A 269 2.67 -18.10 0.87
CA GLN A 269 1.62 -18.83 1.58
C GLN A 269 0.98 -19.91 0.69
N THR A 270 0.80 -19.61 -0.59
CA THR A 270 0.22 -20.57 -1.55
C THR A 270 1.14 -21.77 -1.76
N TYR A 271 2.44 -21.56 -1.93
CA TYR A 271 3.43 -22.65 -1.99
C TYR A 271 3.47 -23.47 -0.69
N GLU A 272 3.38 -22.81 0.46
CA GLU A 272 3.30 -23.51 1.75
C GLU A 272 2.08 -24.44 1.83
N LYS A 273 0.90 -24.00 1.33
CA LYS A 273 -0.32 -24.81 1.25
C LYS A 273 -0.21 -25.97 0.25
N LEU A 274 0.59 -25.82 -0.79
CA LEU A 274 0.89 -26.86 -1.77
C LEU A 274 1.98 -27.84 -1.31
N GLY A 275 2.61 -27.61 -0.14
CA GLY A 275 3.69 -28.43 0.40
C GLY A 275 5.09 -28.12 -0.16
N GLU A 276 5.22 -27.06 -0.98
CA GLU A 276 6.46 -26.64 -1.64
C GLU A 276 7.27 -25.69 -0.76
N LYS A 277 7.80 -26.18 0.35
CA LYS A 277 8.44 -25.38 1.41
C LYS A 277 9.58 -24.51 0.93
N ASP A 278 10.47 -25.01 0.07
CA ASP A 278 11.63 -24.25 -0.40
C ASP A 278 11.21 -23.02 -1.22
N ARG A 279 10.21 -23.19 -2.09
CA ARG A 279 9.62 -22.08 -2.85
C ARG A 279 8.89 -21.09 -1.94
N ALA A 280 8.17 -21.58 -0.94
CA ALA A 280 7.53 -20.72 0.05
C ALA A 280 8.56 -19.81 0.75
N LEU A 281 9.68 -20.38 1.20
CA LEU A 281 10.77 -19.63 1.85
C LEU A 281 11.43 -18.62 0.91
N GLU A 282 11.59 -18.94 -0.39
CA GLU A 282 12.09 -17.99 -1.38
C GLU A 282 11.21 -16.74 -1.47
N TYR A 283 9.88 -16.93 -1.57
CA TYR A 283 8.95 -15.82 -1.66
C TYR A 283 8.82 -15.04 -0.35
N TYR A 284 8.90 -15.69 0.80
CA TYR A 284 8.96 -15.00 2.09
C TYR A 284 10.24 -14.15 2.22
N ARG A 285 11.40 -14.62 1.73
CA ARG A 285 12.61 -13.78 1.67
C ARG A 285 12.40 -12.52 0.84
N LYS A 286 11.81 -12.65 -0.37
CA LYS A 286 11.49 -11.49 -1.23
C LYS A 286 10.55 -10.51 -0.51
N ALA A 287 9.46 -10.98 0.06
CA ALA A 287 8.48 -10.14 0.74
C ALA A 287 9.06 -9.46 2.00
N SER A 288 9.97 -10.13 2.72
CA SER A 288 10.58 -9.61 3.95
C SER A 288 11.57 -8.47 3.73
N THR A 289 12.04 -8.27 2.49
CA THR A 289 13.00 -7.22 2.11
C THR A 289 12.34 -6.01 1.47
N ALA A 290 11.01 -5.88 1.56
CA ALA A 290 10.30 -4.70 1.06
C ALA A 290 10.80 -3.41 1.73
N ILE A 291 10.90 -2.36 0.93
CA ILE A 291 11.39 -1.04 1.36
C ILE A 291 10.28 0.02 1.45
N PHE A 292 9.04 -0.39 1.23
CA PHE A 292 7.89 0.51 1.26
C PHE A 292 7.28 0.58 2.66
N HIS A 293 6.79 1.76 3.03
CA HIS A 293 6.06 1.97 4.27
C HIS A 293 4.58 2.22 3.93
N ASN A 294 3.85 1.13 3.71
CA ASN A 294 2.46 1.10 3.28
C ASN A 294 1.74 -0.16 3.82
N PRO A 295 0.42 -0.30 3.67
CA PRO A 295 -0.31 -1.46 4.19
C PRO A 295 0.20 -2.80 3.66
N ALA A 296 0.61 -2.87 2.39
CA ALA A 296 1.12 -4.11 1.79
C ALA A 296 2.38 -4.61 2.50
N ALA A 297 3.36 -3.72 2.72
CA ALA A 297 4.58 -4.04 3.45
C ALA A 297 4.31 -4.26 4.95
N ALA A 298 3.38 -3.51 5.53
CA ALA A 298 3.01 -3.63 6.93
C ALA A 298 2.46 -5.03 7.29
N TYR A 299 1.75 -5.68 6.37
CA TYR A 299 1.36 -7.08 6.50
C TYR A 299 2.51 -8.03 6.14
N ALA A 300 3.09 -7.86 4.95
CA ALA A 300 3.97 -8.86 4.35
C ALA A 300 5.32 -9.01 5.08
N VAL A 301 5.92 -7.89 5.51
CA VAL A 301 7.27 -7.91 6.13
C VAL A 301 7.26 -8.68 7.45
N PRO A 302 6.43 -8.34 8.46
CA PRO A 302 6.43 -9.08 9.72
C PRO A 302 5.96 -10.51 9.56
N PHE A 303 4.95 -10.78 8.72
CA PHE A 303 4.49 -12.13 8.42
C PHE A 303 5.61 -12.99 7.84
N SER A 304 6.29 -12.50 6.81
CA SER A 304 7.35 -13.23 6.12
C SER A 304 8.57 -13.45 7.01
N LYS A 305 8.99 -12.44 7.78
CA LYS A 305 10.08 -12.60 8.77
C LYS A 305 9.78 -13.72 9.76
N LYS A 306 8.54 -13.77 10.31
CA LYS A 306 8.11 -14.84 11.23
C LYS A 306 8.17 -16.24 10.61
N LYS A 307 8.09 -16.36 9.27
CA LYS A 307 8.18 -17.65 8.56
C LYS A 307 9.61 -18.07 8.27
N LEU A 308 10.57 -17.15 8.35
CA LEU A 308 11.98 -17.39 8.07
C LEU A 308 12.79 -17.77 9.31
N PHE A 309 12.29 -17.44 10.49
CA PHE A 309 12.90 -17.68 11.81
C PHE A 309 11.90 -18.37 12.75
#